data_6890b19a22bb093588f6104fa3eaa30f
#
_entry.id   6890b19a22bb093588f6104fa3eaa30f
#
_cell.length_a   1.000
_cell.length_b   1.000
_cell.length_c   1.000
_cell.angle_alpha   90.00
_cell.angle_beta   90.00
_cell.angle_gamma   90.00
#
_symmetry.space_group_name_H-M   'P 1'
#
loop_
_entity.id
_entity.type
_entity.pdbx_description
1 polymer ?
#
loop_
_entity_poly.entity_id
_entity_poly.type
_entity_poly.pdbx_seq_one_letter_code
_entity_poly.pdbx_strand_id
1 'polypeptide(L)'
;VVRSTSKSSNGSLQLPPDLRVNGERMREDFEALAQIGATPEGGITRMALSTEDLQARNWFAERVDDNGLSLRDDDAGNLSAVLPAPRADARTLLIGSHLDTVPNGGRYDGSIGLVAGLECLRTIREANLRLPVHMEVIDLTDDEGCWKGLFGARALAGALSMDDLSDSRSDNASFRAALTRAGITPRQVGGARRASDSLAGYFELHVEHGSRLERADTSVGVVTGIVGRRTYRVAFHGEAGHSGTTDMYKRRDALRGAALFIVRAHDLVRDRFGDGIFNCGNVEVEPGAFNIIPSDACLTIEIRHVNAELMQAMETALLSVARECAASYALTVDIRPQAQMPAATMAAGVIQAIEQSADTLGLSHTRLISYAGHSAQVISAITPSGMIFVPSVGGIGHHPSEFTPWEDVVDGANVL
;
A
#
# COMPACT_ATOMS: atom_id res chain seq x y z
N VAL A 1 47.58 3.66 -42.89
CA VAL A 1 47.38 3.22 -41.49
C VAL A 1 46.45 4.25 -40.85
N VAL A 2 45.14 3.97 -40.86
CA VAL A 2 44.12 4.79 -40.16
C VAL A 2 43.77 4.07 -38.85
N ARG A 3 44.15 4.67 -37.75
CA ARG A 3 43.77 4.19 -36.41
C ARG A 3 42.34 4.64 -36.16
N SER A 4 41.43 3.65 -36.13
CA SER A 4 40.07 3.82 -35.62
C SER A 4 40.13 3.88 -34.09
N THR A 5 39.89 5.04 -33.50
CA THR A 5 39.61 5.19 -32.06
C THR A 5 38.13 5.10 -31.86
N SER A 6 37.63 3.94 -31.42
CA SER A 6 36.29 3.80 -30.89
C SER A 6 36.26 4.50 -29.54
N LYS A 7 35.66 5.70 -29.51
CA LYS A 7 35.24 6.35 -28.27
C LYS A 7 33.97 5.64 -27.80
N SER A 8 34.04 4.91 -26.69
CA SER A 8 32.90 4.53 -25.90
C SER A 8 32.31 5.81 -25.30
N SER A 9 31.24 6.29 -25.87
CA SER A 9 30.46 7.37 -25.27
C SER A 9 29.58 6.82 -24.17
N ASN A 10 30.06 6.81 -22.93
CA ASN A 10 29.18 6.89 -21.76
C ASN A 10 28.55 8.28 -21.74
N GLY A 11 27.57 8.52 -22.60
CA GLY A 11 26.75 9.70 -22.55
C GLY A 11 25.77 9.54 -21.39
N SER A 12 26.11 10.05 -20.20
CA SER A 12 25.10 10.30 -19.18
C SER A 12 24.03 11.20 -19.81
N LEU A 13 22.77 10.76 -19.73
CA LEU A 13 21.63 11.56 -20.15
C LEU A 13 21.64 12.82 -19.28
N GLN A 14 21.90 13.99 -19.89
CA GLN A 14 21.80 15.25 -19.18
C GLN A 14 20.36 15.75 -19.31
N LEU A 15 19.63 15.74 -18.21
CA LEU A 15 18.31 16.35 -18.13
C LEU A 15 18.45 17.88 -18.19
N PRO A 16 17.51 18.61 -18.82
CA PRO A 16 17.45 20.06 -18.70
C PRO A 16 17.36 20.46 -17.23
N PRO A 17 18.17 21.43 -16.76
CA PRO A 17 18.19 21.81 -15.33
C PRO A 17 16.84 22.38 -14.84
N ASP A 18 16.03 22.90 -15.77
CA ASP A 18 14.75 23.56 -15.51
C ASP A 18 13.58 22.61 -15.81
N LEU A 19 13.82 21.31 -16.03
CA LEU A 19 12.74 20.35 -16.25
C LEU A 19 11.87 20.27 -15.01
N ARG A 20 10.60 20.64 -15.14
CA ARG A 20 9.60 20.63 -14.07
C ARG A 20 8.26 20.16 -14.61
N VAL A 21 7.49 19.51 -13.76
CA VAL A 21 6.10 19.17 -14.05
C VAL A 21 5.24 20.43 -14.16
N ASN A 22 4.16 20.37 -14.94
CA ASN A 22 3.17 21.43 -14.99
C ASN A 22 2.16 21.24 -13.83
N GLY A 23 2.41 21.90 -12.70
CA GLY A 23 1.61 21.79 -11.49
C GLY A 23 0.16 22.25 -11.65
N GLU A 24 -0.14 23.19 -12.56
CA GLU A 24 -1.52 23.65 -12.82
C GLU A 24 -2.30 22.58 -13.60
N ARG A 25 -1.76 22.06 -14.70
CA ARG A 25 -2.37 20.98 -15.48
C ARG A 25 -2.57 19.72 -14.62
N MET A 26 -1.57 19.40 -13.81
CA MET A 26 -1.65 18.27 -12.86
C MET A 26 -2.79 18.48 -11.84
N ARG A 27 -2.99 19.72 -11.37
CA ARG A 27 -4.08 20.07 -10.46
C ARG A 27 -5.45 19.98 -11.14
N GLU A 28 -5.58 20.42 -12.37
CA GLU A 28 -6.81 20.31 -13.15
C GLU A 28 -7.23 18.85 -13.30
N ASP A 29 -6.29 17.95 -13.61
CA ASP A 29 -6.54 16.51 -13.70
C ASP A 29 -6.92 15.91 -12.34
N PHE A 30 -6.25 16.28 -11.27
CA PHE A 30 -6.55 15.85 -9.92
C PHE A 30 -7.96 16.26 -9.47
N GLU A 31 -8.32 17.53 -9.69
CA GLU A 31 -9.66 18.05 -9.32
C GLU A 31 -10.77 17.40 -10.18
N ALA A 32 -10.50 17.12 -11.46
CA ALA A 32 -11.44 16.41 -12.33
C ALA A 32 -11.66 14.96 -11.86
N LEU A 33 -10.58 14.24 -11.53
CA LEU A 33 -10.63 12.88 -10.99
C LEU A 33 -11.38 12.83 -9.64
N ALA A 34 -11.19 13.83 -8.79
CA ALA A 34 -11.85 13.92 -7.48
C ALA A 34 -13.37 14.12 -7.55
N GLN A 35 -13.94 14.44 -8.72
CA GLN A 35 -15.41 14.47 -8.89
C GLN A 35 -16.01 13.06 -9.04
N ILE A 36 -15.21 12.09 -9.47
CA ILE A 36 -15.69 10.71 -9.69
C ILE A 36 -15.72 9.98 -8.36
N GLY A 37 -16.92 9.65 -7.88
CA GLY A 37 -17.15 9.02 -6.59
C GLY A 37 -17.20 10.00 -5.41
N ALA A 38 -17.27 11.32 -5.65
CA ALA A 38 -17.38 12.33 -4.60
C ALA A 38 -18.60 12.10 -3.73
N THR A 39 -18.43 12.23 -2.40
CA THR A 39 -19.48 12.03 -1.41
C THR A 39 -19.99 13.38 -0.84
N PRO A 40 -21.23 13.44 -0.30
CA PRO A 40 -21.73 14.65 0.34
C PRO A 40 -20.87 15.13 1.51
N GLU A 41 -20.15 14.24 2.15
CA GLU A 41 -19.25 14.50 3.28
C GLU A 41 -17.89 15.07 2.84
N GLY A 42 -17.66 15.20 1.52
CA GLY A 42 -16.42 15.75 0.95
C GLY A 42 -15.31 14.71 0.73
N GLY A 43 -15.60 13.43 0.93
CA GLY A 43 -14.70 12.32 0.63
C GLY A 43 -14.93 11.73 -0.76
N ILE A 44 -14.24 10.63 -1.04
CA ILE A 44 -14.40 9.83 -2.26
C ILE A 44 -14.80 8.41 -1.87
N THR A 45 -15.78 7.84 -2.60
CA THR A 45 -16.12 6.43 -2.57
C THR A 45 -16.01 5.87 -3.99
N ARG A 46 -14.88 5.27 -4.28
CA ARG A 46 -14.53 4.69 -5.58
C ARG A 46 -13.90 3.31 -5.36
N MET A 47 -14.72 2.42 -4.80
CA MET A 47 -14.25 1.08 -4.45
C MET A 47 -13.86 0.30 -5.70
N ALA A 48 -12.81 -0.49 -5.60
CA ALA A 48 -12.28 -1.27 -6.72
C ALA A 48 -13.37 -2.04 -7.48
N LEU A 49 -13.38 -1.94 -8.80
CA LEU A 49 -14.31 -2.56 -9.73
C LEU A 49 -15.79 -2.10 -9.57
N SER A 50 -16.02 -1.00 -8.85
CA SER A 50 -17.33 -0.33 -8.81
C SER A 50 -17.56 0.47 -10.10
N THR A 51 -18.76 1.01 -10.24
CA THR A 51 -19.09 1.90 -11.37
C THR A 51 -18.20 3.14 -11.37
N GLU A 52 -17.94 3.70 -10.20
CA GLU A 52 -17.12 4.89 -9.99
C GLU A 52 -15.66 4.60 -10.32
N ASP A 53 -15.14 3.44 -9.94
CA ASP A 53 -13.79 3.01 -10.29
C ASP A 53 -13.64 2.83 -11.81
N LEU A 54 -14.59 2.17 -12.46
CA LEU A 54 -14.60 2.03 -13.91
C LEU A 54 -14.72 3.37 -14.64
N GLN A 55 -15.44 4.35 -14.08
CA GLN A 55 -15.47 5.73 -14.61
C GLN A 55 -14.11 6.42 -14.49
N ALA A 56 -13.44 6.28 -13.34
CA ALA A 56 -12.10 6.85 -13.14
C ALA A 56 -11.07 6.21 -14.08
N ARG A 57 -11.15 4.92 -14.31
CA ARG A 57 -10.32 4.21 -15.29
C ARG A 57 -10.56 4.67 -16.72
N ASN A 58 -11.82 4.91 -17.09
CA ASN A 58 -12.15 5.49 -18.39
C ASN A 58 -11.60 6.93 -18.51
N TRP A 59 -11.73 7.75 -17.45
CA TRP A 59 -11.14 9.06 -17.40
C TRP A 59 -9.61 9.00 -17.58
N PHE A 60 -8.92 8.08 -16.93
CA PHE A 60 -7.47 7.89 -17.11
C PHE A 60 -7.13 7.48 -18.55
N ALA A 61 -7.89 6.57 -19.15
CA ALA A 61 -7.71 6.14 -20.54
C ALA A 61 -7.88 7.30 -21.53
N GLU A 62 -8.87 8.18 -21.32
CA GLU A 62 -9.06 9.40 -22.11
C GLU A 62 -7.85 10.34 -21.98
N ARG A 63 -7.32 10.54 -20.75
CA ARG A 63 -6.11 11.35 -20.53
C ARG A 63 -4.88 10.75 -21.24
N VAL A 64 -4.76 9.43 -21.28
CA VAL A 64 -3.69 8.76 -22.02
C VAL A 64 -3.78 9.06 -23.52
N ASP A 65 -4.97 8.93 -24.10
CA ASP A 65 -5.23 9.18 -25.54
C ASP A 65 -5.02 10.66 -25.91
N ASP A 66 -5.61 11.59 -25.16
CA ASP A 66 -5.47 13.05 -25.33
C ASP A 66 -4.00 13.48 -25.36
N ASN A 67 -3.12 12.77 -24.64
CA ASN A 67 -1.70 13.05 -24.59
C ASN A 67 -0.87 12.22 -25.57
N GLY A 68 -1.52 11.47 -26.47
CA GLY A 68 -0.86 10.63 -27.47
C GLY A 68 0.14 9.65 -26.87
N LEU A 69 -0.16 9.14 -25.67
CA LEU A 69 0.50 8.03 -25.04
C LEU A 69 -0.17 6.71 -25.47
N SER A 70 0.49 5.57 -25.26
CA SER A 70 -0.11 4.29 -25.57
C SER A 70 -0.83 3.74 -24.36
N LEU A 71 -2.12 3.43 -24.51
CA LEU A 71 -2.89 2.73 -23.48
C LEU A 71 -2.57 1.23 -23.53
N ARG A 72 -2.42 0.63 -22.37
CA ARG A 72 -2.24 -0.81 -22.18
C ARG A 72 -3.05 -1.27 -20.97
N ASP A 73 -3.73 -2.38 -21.10
CA ASP A 73 -4.35 -3.13 -20.02
C ASP A 73 -3.69 -4.51 -19.88
N ASP A 74 -3.78 -5.11 -18.72
CA ASP A 74 -3.33 -6.47 -18.48
C ASP A 74 -4.45 -7.38 -17.99
N ASP A 75 -4.15 -8.66 -17.88
CA ASP A 75 -5.13 -9.69 -17.51
C ASP A 75 -5.67 -9.57 -16.06
N ALA A 76 -5.07 -8.72 -15.22
CA ALA A 76 -5.58 -8.38 -13.88
C ALA A 76 -6.38 -7.06 -13.88
N GLY A 77 -6.51 -6.43 -15.04
CA GLY A 77 -7.17 -5.15 -15.21
C GLY A 77 -6.32 -3.96 -14.77
N ASN A 78 -5.01 -4.15 -14.56
CA ASN A 78 -4.13 -2.98 -14.37
C ASN A 78 -4.09 -2.17 -15.67
N LEU A 79 -4.24 -0.85 -15.56
CA LEU A 79 -4.35 0.05 -16.70
C LEU A 79 -3.13 0.96 -16.77
N SER A 80 -2.48 1.06 -17.93
CA SER A 80 -1.20 1.76 -18.05
C SER A 80 -1.18 2.78 -19.17
N ALA A 81 -0.52 3.93 -18.89
CA ALA A 81 -0.05 4.89 -19.86
C ALA A 81 1.42 4.60 -20.20
N VAL A 82 1.76 4.40 -21.46
CA VAL A 82 3.12 4.03 -21.88
C VAL A 82 3.71 5.09 -22.81
N LEU A 83 4.91 5.58 -22.46
CA LEU A 83 5.79 6.35 -23.32
C LEU A 83 6.93 5.43 -23.80
N PRO A 84 6.96 5.02 -25.07
CA PRO A 84 7.90 4.03 -25.55
C PRO A 84 9.32 4.59 -25.67
N ALA A 85 10.31 3.75 -25.34
CA ALA A 85 11.70 4.02 -25.66
C ALA A 85 11.96 3.89 -27.17
N PRO A 86 13.08 4.47 -27.69
CA PRO A 86 13.51 4.29 -29.08
C PRO A 86 13.78 2.83 -29.46
N ARG A 87 14.16 2.00 -28.50
CA ARG A 87 14.40 0.56 -28.69
C ARG A 87 13.20 -0.24 -28.18
N ALA A 88 12.66 -1.10 -29.03
CA ALA A 88 11.49 -1.94 -28.70
C ALA A 88 11.78 -2.98 -27.59
N ASP A 89 13.04 -3.42 -27.46
CA ASP A 89 13.52 -4.38 -26.45
C ASP A 89 14.04 -3.70 -25.17
N ALA A 90 13.78 -2.41 -24.98
CA ALA A 90 14.16 -1.70 -23.78
C ALA A 90 13.37 -2.22 -22.56
N ARG A 91 13.99 -2.17 -21.38
CA ARG A 91 13.29 -2.46 -20.13
C ARG A 91 12.30 -1.33 -19.79
N THR A 92 11.32 -1.66 -18.96
CA THR A 92 10.29 -0.70 -18.52
C THR A 92 10.58 -0.18 -17.12
N LEU A 93 10.57 1.14 -16.94
CA LEU A 93 10.49 1.80 -15.64
C LEU A 93 9.03 2.06 -15.33
N LEU A 94 8.57 1.49 -14.23
CA LEU A 94 7.19 1.65 -13.77
C LEU A 94 7.07 2.80 -12.78
N ILE A 95 6.01 3.58 -12.91
CA ILE A 95 5.48 4.49 -11.90
C ILE A 95 4.09 3.97 -11.58
N GLY A 96 3.84 3.54 -10.34
CA GLY A 96 2.58 2.90 -9.98
C GLY A 96 1.87 3.63 -8.86
N SER A 97 0.56 3.47 -8.85
CA SER A 97 -0.35 3.81 -7.77
C SER A 97 -1.73 3.21 -8.07
N HIS A 98 -2.79 3.73 -7.46
CA HIS A 98 -4.14 3.21 -7.61
C HIS A 98 -5.18 4.32 -7.75
N LEU A 99 -6.31 3.98 -8.40
CA LEU A 99 -7.49 4.85 -8.50
C LEU A 99 -8.56 4.50 -7.47
N ASP A 100 -8.63 3.24 -7.04
CA ASP A 100 -9.62 2.82 -6.05
C ASP A 100 -9.39 3.49 -4.70
N THR A 101 -10.46 3.62 -3.91
CA THR A 101 -10.45 4.24 -2.59
C THR A 101 -11.19 3.36 -1.57
N VAL A 102 -10.89 3.56 -0.29
CA VAL A 102 -11.78 3.11 0.79
C VAL A 102 -13.11 3.87 0.73
N PRO A 103 -14.20 3.37 1.36
CA PRO A 103 -15.47 4.12 1.45
C PRO A 103 -15.26 5.46 2.16
N ASN A 104 -15.73 6.55 1.51
CA ASN A 104 -15.62 7.92 2.01
C ASN A 104 -14.19 8.30 2.44
N GLY A 105 -13.21 7.86 1.64
CA GLY A 105 -11.79 8.12 1.84
C GLY A 105 -11.37 9.53 1.46
N GLY A 106 -10.07 9.79 1.51
CA GLY A 106 -9.47 11.00 1.00
C GLY A 106 -9.44 11.04 -0.53
N ARG A 107 -9.02 12.14 -1.07
CA ARG A 107 -8.91 12.31 -2.52
C ARG A 107 -7.45 12.29 -3.01
N TYR A 108 -6.48 12.30 -2.11
CA TYR A 108 -5.05 12.30 -2.44
C TYR A 108 -4.47 10.88 -2.50
N ASP A 109 -4.97 10.02 -1.63
CA ASP A 109 -4.57 8.63 -1.51
C ASP A 109 -4.64 7.91 -2.86
N GLY A 110 -3.52 7.31 -3.28
CA GLY A 110 -3.32 6.68 -4.59
C GLY A 110 -3.38 7.65 -5.78
N SER A 111 -4.39 8.49 -5.83
CA SER A 111 -4.70 9.38 -6.96
C SER A 111 -3.54 10.30 -7.34
N ILE A 112 -2.81 10.87 -6.35
CA ILE A 112 -1.68 11.75 -6.63
C ILE A 112 -0.54 11.04 -7.36
N GLY A 113 -0.28 9.77 -7.04
CA GLY A 113 0.78 9.00 -7.69
C GLY A 113 0.52 8.81 -9.18
N LEU A 114 -0.74 8.55 -9.57
CA LEU A 114 -1.12 8.39 -10.98
C LEU A 114 -1.14 9.71 -11.73
N VAL A 115 -1.71 10.76 -11.14
CA VAL A 115 -1.76 12.08 -11.77
C VAL A 115 -0.35 12.65 -11.94
N ALA A 116 0.51 12.53 -10.93
CA ALA A 116 1.91 12.94 -11.01
C ALA A 116 2.70 12.11 -12.03
N GLY A 117 2.52 10.80 -12.02
CA GLY A 117 3.15 9.92 -13.00
C GLY A 117 2.78 10.27 -14.44
N LEU A 118 1.48 10.53 -14.71
CA LEU A 118 1.01 10.94 -16.01
C LEU A 118 1.63 12.29 -16.43
N GLU A 119 1.73 13.24 -15.50
CA GLU A 119 2.36 14.53 -15.76
C GLU A 119 3.86 14.40 -16.02
N CYS A 120 4.55 13.47 -15.35
CA CYS A 120 5.94 13.13 -15.67
C CYS A 120 6.11 12.64 -17.12
N LEU A 121 5.22 11.74 -17.59
CA LEU A 121 5.26 11.29 -18.99
C LEU A 121 5.03 12.44 -19.98
N ARG A 122 4.09 13.33 -19.68
CA ARG A 122 3.84 14.53 -20.51
C ARG A 122 5.07 15.44 -20.57
N THR A 123 5.64 15.74 -19.42
CA THR A 123 6.83 16.60 -19.29
C THR A 123 8.02 16.04 -20.08
N ILE A 124 8.29 14.74 -19.94
CA ILE A 124 9.36 14.05 -20.69
C ILE A 124 9.10 14.13 -22.20
N ARG A 125 7.86 13.89 -22.62
CA ARG A 125 7.46 13.93 -24.03
C ARG A 125 7.56 15.34 -24.62
N GLU A 126 7.04 16.35 -23.92
CA GLU A 126 7.09 17.76 -24.35
C GLU A 126 8.53 18.28 -24.45
N ALA A 127 9.40 17.84 -23.56
CA ALA A 127 10.84 18.12 -23.62
C ALA A 127 11.58 17.32 -24.71
N ASN A 128 10.89 16.46 -25.47
CA ASN A 128 11.46 15.58 -26.49
C ASN A 128 12.63 14.71 -25.98
N LEU A 129 12.59 14.31 -24.71
CA LEU A 129 13.60 13.46 -24.11
C LEU A 129 13.44 12.02 -24.60
N ARG A 130 14.55 11.41 -25.04
CA ARG A 130 14.58 10.01 -25.47
C ARG A 130 15.28 9.18 -24.39
N LEU A 131 14.46 8.53 -23.57
CA LEU A 131 14.99 7.69 -22.48
C LEU A 131 15.38 6.30 -22.99
N PRO A 132 16.37 5.64 -22.37
CA PRO A 132 16.81 4.30 -22.76
C PRO A 132 15.87 3.20 -22.25
N VAL A 133 14.78 3.56 -21.57
CA VAL A 133 13.76 2.67 -21.00
C VAL A 133 12.37 3.12 -21.45
N HIS A 134 11.44 2.16 -21.56
CA HIS A 134 10.02 2.52 -21.63
C HIS A 134 9.63 3.12 -20.29
N MET A 135 8.83 4.20 -20.30
CA MET A 135 8.20 4.74 -19.11
C MET A 135 6.74 4.29 -19.09
N GLU A 136 6.30 3.74 -17.98
CA GLU A 136 4.94 3.23 -17.84
C GLU A 136 4.34 3.71 -16.51
N VAL A 137 3.22 4.43 -16.57
CA VAL A 137 2.42 4.79 -15.40
C VAL A 137 1.28 3.81 -15.32
N ILE A 138 1.16 3.11 -14.19
CA ILE A 138 0.24 1.99 -14.02
C ILE A 138 -0.72 2.21 -12.85
N ASP A 139 -2.03 2.15 -13.13
CA ASP A 139 -3.11 2.02 -12.16
C ASP A 139 -3.23 0.55 -11.75
N LEU A 140 -2.98 0.25 -10.48
CA LEU A 140 -2.98 -1.10 -9.93
C LEU A 140 -4.34 -1.43 -9.30
N THR A 141 -4.98 -2.48 -9.80
CA THR A 141 -6.35 -2.88 -9.43
C THR A 141 -6.44 -3.31 -7.96
N ASP A 142 -7.42 -2.76 -7.21
CA ASP A 142 -7.81 -3.17 -5.84
C ASP A 142 -6.63 -3.11 -4.86
N ASP A 143 -5.96 -1.97 -4.80
CA ASP A 143 -4.87 -1.71 -3.85
C ASP A 143 -5.42 -1.67 -2.42
N GLU A 144 -6.52 -0.95 -2.21
CA GLU A 144 -7.20 -0.76 -0.93
C GLU A 144 -7.85 -2.03 -0.35
N GLY A 145 -8.06 -3.03 -1.19
CA GLY A 145 -8.53 -4.32 -0.74
C GLY A 145 -10.02 -4.41 -0.46
N CYS A 146 -10.83 -3.74 -1.27
CA CYS A 146 -12.27 -3.99 -1.29
C CYS A 146 -12.57 -5.49 -1.48
N TRP A 147 -11.76 -6.17 -2.26
CA TRP A 147 -11.84 -7.59 -2.57
C TRP A 147 -10.59 -8.34 -2.08
N LYS A 148 -9.42 -7.97 -2.58
CA LYS A 148 -8.13 -8.63 -2.32
C LYS A 148 -7.01 -7.60 -2.32
N GLY A 149 -6.66 -7.03 -1.20
CA GLY A 149 -5.66 -5.97 -1.10
C GLY A 149 -4.40 -6.21 -1.94
N LEU A 150 -3.96 -5.17 -2.62
CA LEU A 150 -2.82 -5.17 -3.54
C LEU A 150 -3.02 -6.18 -4.70
N PHE A 151 -4.27 -6.40 -5.16
CA PHE A 151 -4.57 -7.43 -6.13
C PHE A 151 -3.79 -7.26 -7.44
N GLY A 152 -3.81 -6.06 -8.02
CA GLY A 152 -3.10 -5.75 -9.25
C GLY A 152 -1.59 -5.91 -9.13
N ALA A 153 -1.00 -5.40 -8.05
CA ALA A 153 0.42 -5.54 -7.75
C ALA A 153 0.83 -7.00 -7.53
N ARG A 154 0.00 -7.78 -6.82
CA ARG A 154 0.22 -9.22 -6.60
C ARG A 154 0.12 -10.02 -7.90
N ALA A 155 -0.81 -9.67 -8.79
CA ALA A 155 -0.91 -10.28 -10.12
C ALA A 155 0.35 -9.98 -10.95
N LEU A 156 0.76 -8.71 -11.02
CA LEU A 156 1.95 -8.25 -11.74
C LEU A 156 3.22 -8.93 -11.23
N ALA A 157 3.36 -9.10 -9.92
CA ALA A 157 4.52 -9.78 -9.32
C ALA A 157 4.44 -11.32 -9.41
N GLY A 158 3.31 -11.90 -9.85
CA GLY A 158 3.09 -13.34 -9.85
C GLY A 158 2.93 -13.92 -8.44
N ALA A 159 2.47 -13.11 -7.49
CA ALA A 159 2.25 -13.49 -6.10
C ALA A 159 0.79 -13.91 -5.80
N LEU A 160 -0.08 -13.93 -6.80
CA LEU A 160 -1.43 -14.50 -6.71
C LEU A 160 -1.42 -15.99 -7.03
N SER A 161 -2.09 -16.77 -6.21
CA SER A 161 -2.40 -18.18 -6.51
C SER A 161 -3.81 -18.31 -7.11
N MET A 162 -4.08 -19.41 -7.80
CA MET A 162 -5.45 -19.72 -8.25
C MET A 162 -6.41 -19.89 -7.08
N ASP A 163 -5.90 -20.29 -5.90
CA ASP A 163 -6.69 -20.43 -4.68
C ASP A 163 -7.17 -19.07 -4.15
N ASP A 164 -6.40 -17.99 -4.36
CA ASP A 164 -6.82 -16.63 -4.03
C ASP A 164 -8.10 -16.20 -4.77
N LEU A 165 -8.33 -16.79 -5.96
CA LEU A 165 -9.50 -16.52 -6.83
C LEU A 165 -10.61 -17.57 -6.68
N SER A 166 -10.27 -18.76 -6.20
CA SER A 166 -11.17 -19.92 -6.14
C SER A 166 -11.67 -20.27 -4.74
N ASP A 167 -11.14 -19.59 -3.70
CA ASP A 167 -11.50 -19.84 -2.32
C ASP A 167 -13.05 -19.82 -2.13
N SER A 168 -13.55 -20.81 -1.40
CA SER A 168 -14.99 -21.07 -1.20
C SER A 168 -15.69 -20.09 -0.24
N ARG A 169 -15.02 -19.02 0.23
CA ARG A 169 -15.66 -17.97 1.02
C ARG A 169 -16.76 -17.28 0.20
N SER A 170 -17.86 -16.94 0.86
CA SER A 170 -19.06 -16.34 0.22
C SER A 170 -18.76 -15.12 -0.65
N ASP A 171 -17.71 -14.37 -0.34
CA ASP A 171 -17.34 -13.13 -1.03
C ASP A 171 -16.68 -13.35 -2.39
N ASN A 172 -16.11 -14.53 -2.66
CA ASN A 172 -15.43 -14.80 -3.93
C ASN A 172 -16.36 -14.92 -5.15
N ALA A 173 -17.61 -15.29 -4.95
CA ALA A 173 -18.60 -15.27 -6.03
C ALA A 173 -18.88 -13.84 -6.48
N SER A 174 -19.02 -12.91 -5.52
CA SER A 174 -19.22 -11.49 -5.77
C SER A 174 -17.98 -10.85 -6.41
N PHE A 175 -16.79 -11.19 -5.94
CA PHE A 175 -15.53 -10.72 -6.53
C PHE A 175 -15.39 -11.18 -8.00
N ARG A 176 -15.63 -12.45 -8.29
CA ARG A 176 -15.61 -12.95 -9.69
C ARG A 176 -16.64 -12.25 -10.57
N ALA A 177 -17.83 -11.96 -10.03
CA ALA A 177 -18.82 -11.20 -10.75
C ALA A 177 -18.36 -9.76 -11.02
N ALA A 178 -17.67 -9.12 -10.07
CA ALA A 178 -17.08 -7.79 -10.25
C ALA A 178 -15.96 -7.79 -11.30
N LEU A 179 -15.04 -8.75 -11.27
CA LEU A 179 -14.02 -8.95 -12.30
C LEU A 179 -14.65 -9.10 -13.69
N THR A 180 -15.67 -9.94 -13.80
CA THR A 180 -16.36 -10.19 -15.08
C THR A 180 -17.05 -8.92 -15.61
N ARG A 181 -17.69 -8.11 -14.74
CA ARG A 181 -18.28 -6.82 -15.14
C ARG A 181 -17.24 -5.82 -15.64
N ALA A 182 -16.05 -5.87 -15.07
CA ALA A 182 -14.90 -5.05 -15.49
C ALA A 182 -14.18 -5.61 -16.73
N GLY A 183 -14.69 -6.70 -17.35
CA GLY A 183 -14.07 -7.32 -18.52
C GLY A 183 -12.86 -8.22 -18.19
N ILE A 184 -12.57 -8.42 -16.91
CA ILE A 184 -11.43 -9.24 -16.46
C ILE A 184 -11.86 -10.70 -16.35
N THR A 185 -11.12 -11.59 -16.99
CA THR A 185 -11.37 -13.03 -16.94
C THR A 185 -10.59 -13.67 -15.80
N PRO A 186 -11.22 -14.14 -14.70
CA PRO A 186 -10.52 -14.63 -13.52
C PRO A 186 -9.45 -15.68 -13.77
N ARG A 187 -9.64 -16.53 -14.80
CA ARG A 187 -8.68 -17.59 -15.16
C ARG A 187 -7.43 -17.06 -15.87
N GLN A 188 -7.48 -15.85 -16.39
CA GLN A 188 -6.37 -15.22 -17.14
C GLN A 188 -5.52 -14.27 -16.27
N VAL A 189 -5.98 -13.93 -15.06
CA VAL A 189 -5.29 -12.97 -14.16
C VAL A 189 -3.80 -13.27 -13.99
N GLY A 190 -3.40 -14.54 -14.00
CA GLY A 190 -1.98 -14.94 -13.97
C GLY A 190 -1.14 -14.45 -15.16
N GLY A 191 -1.77 -14.07 -16.28
CA GLY A 191 -1.11 -13.49 -17.46
C GLY A 191 -0.62 -12.06 -17.25
N ALA A 192 -1.10 -11.36 -16.21
CA ALA A 192 -0.62 -10.03 -15.82
C ALA A 192 0.84 -10.03 -15.32
N ARG A 193 1.38 -11.23 -15.00
CA ARG A 193 2.74 -11.35 -14.47
C ARG A 193 3.78 -10.75 -15.40
N ARG A 194 4.65 -9.90 -14.84
CA ARG A 194 5.82 -9.32 -15.53
C ARG A 194 7.09 -10.10 -15.20
N ALA A 195 7.92 -10.30 -16.21
CA ALA A 195 9.24 -10.88 -16.02
C ALA A 195 10.18 -9.84 -15.37
N SER A 196 10.94 -10.24 -14.35
CA SER A 196 11.84 -9.32 -13.63
C SER A 196 12.90 -8.68 -14.53
N ASP A 197 13.38 -9.39 -15.54
CA ASP A 197 14.38 -8.89 -16.51
C ASP A 197 13.79 -7.87 -17.49
N SER A 198 12.47 -7.82 -17.66
CA SER A 198 11.79 -6.80 -18.47
C SER A 198 11.62 -5.46 -17.74
N LEU A 199 11.86 -5.42 -16.42
CA LEU A 199 11.66 -4.24 -15.58
C LEU A 199 13.01 -3.57 -15.26
N ALA A 200 13.03 -2.24 -15.31
CA ALA A 200 14.19 -1.42 -14.93
C ALA A 200 14.09 -0.95 -13.47
N GLY A 201 12.89 -0.77 -12.96
CA GLY A 201 12.60 -0.32 -11.61
C GLY A 201 11.13 0.04 -11.44
N TYR A 202 10.77 0.40 -10.20
CA TYR A 202 9.45 0.85 -9.82
C TYR A 202 9.53 2.04 -8.87
N PHE A 203 8.74 3.08 -9.13
CA PHE A 203 8.56 4.23 -8.25
C PHE A 203 7.10 4.40 -7.88
N GLU A 204 6.86 4.90 -6.66
CA GLU A 204 5.52 5.22 -6.18
C GLU A 204 5.55 6.54 -5.40
N LEU A 205 4.77 7.52 -5.85
CA LEU A 205 4.52 8.76 -5.11
C LEU A 205 3.23 8.60 -4.33
N HIS A 206 3.27 8.92 -3.03
CA HIS A 206 2.12 8.73 -2.17
C HIS A 206 2.07 9.76 -1.03
N VAL A 207 0.93 9.90 -0.37
CA VAL A 207 0.82 10.64 0.90
C VAL A 207 1.41 9.83 2.05
N GLU A 208 1.93 10.50 3.10
CA GLU A 208 2.58 9.80 4.22
C GLU A 208 1.62 8.96 5.08
N HIS A 209 0.34 9.31 5.16
CA HIS A 209 -0.62 8.79 6.15
C HIS A 209 -0.14 8.93 7.60
N GLY A 210 0.77 9.83 7.83
CA GLY A 210 1.38 10.14 9.12
C GLY A 210 1.75 11.61 9.19
N SER A 211 2.19 12.08 10.34
CA SER A 211 2.52 13.48 10.58
C SER A 211 4.01 13.72 10.80
N ARG A 212 4.88 12.82 10.33
CA ARG A 212 6.33 12.95 10.57
C ARG A 212 6.93 14.06 9.71
N LEU A 213 6.56 14.11 8.43
CA LEU A 213 7.00 15.17 7.51
C LEU A 213 6.49 16.53 7.95
N GLU A 214 5.18 16.65 8.23
CA GLU A 214 4.57 17.89 8.73
C GLU A 214 5.28 18.39 9.99
N ARG A 215 5.48 17.51 11.00
CA ARG A 215 6.16 17.90 12.25
C ARG A 215 7.63 18.24 12.08
N ALA A 216 8.27 17.72 11.08
CA ALA A 216 9.68 17.99 10.76
C ALA A 216 9.86 19.17 9.79
N ASP A 217 8.77 19.77 9.31
CA ASP A 217 8.78 20.81 8.26
C ASP A 217 9.62 20.37 7.06
N THR A 218 9.32 19.16 6.56
CA THR A 218 10.11 18.49 5.52
C THR A 218 9.23 18.19 4.32
N SER A 219 9.68 18.61 3.14
CA SER A 219 8.90 18.51 1.88
C SER A 219 8.73 17.07 1.40
N VAL A 220 9.77 16.24 1.56
CA VAL A 220 9.81 14.91 0.92
C VAL A 220 10.26 13.82 1.90
N GLY A 221 9.51 12.73 1.92
CA GLY A 221 9.87 11.50 2.60
C GLY A 221 10.48 10.46 1.64
N VAL A 222 11.69 10.01 1.93
CA VAL A 222 12.34 8.95 1.19
C VAL A 222 12.09 7.63 1.91
N VAL A 223 11.20 6.80 1.37
CA VAL A 223 10.82 5.55 2.02
C VAL A 223 11.93 4.52 1.91
N THR A 224 12.39 4.02 3.05
CA THR A 224 13.47 3.01 3.12
C THR A 224 12.96 1.58 3.24
N GLY A 225 11.70 1.42 3.68
CA GLY A 225 11.07 0.12 3.82
C GLY A 225 9.59 0.26 4.20
N ILE A 226 8.87 -0.82 3.98
CA ILE A 226 7.44 -0.95 4.30
C ILE A 226 7.32 -2.07 5.32
N VAL A 227 6.56 -1.85 6.41
CA VAL A 227 6.40 -2.83 7.47
C VAL A 227 5.70 -4.09 6.98
N GLY A 228 6.15 -5.25 7.48
CA GLY A 228 5.36 -6.47 7.37
C GLY A 228 4.17 -6.42 8.31
N ARG A 229 3.14 -7.21 8.01
CA ARG A 229 1.91 -7.33 8.78
C ARG A 229 1.56 -8.78 8.99
N ARG A 230 1.15 -9.13 10.23
CA ARG A 230 0.53 -10.43 10.55
C ARG A 230 -0.71 -10.20 11.38
N THR A 231 -1.77 -10.94 11.08
CA THR A 231 -3.05 -10.87 11.80
C THR A 231 -3.42 -12.24 12.36
N TYR A 232 -4.02 -12.23 13.55
CA TYR A 232 -4.41 -13.44 14.26
C TYR A 232 -5.80 -13.30 14.84
N ARG A 233 -6.51 -14.42 14.90
CA ARG A 233 -7.63 -14.63 15.81
C ARG A 233 -7.10 -15.35 17.04
N VAL A 234 -7.30 -14.74 18.23
CA VAL A 234 -6.86 -15.28 19.52
C VAL A 234 -8.11 -15.47 20.38
N ALA A 235 -8.51 -16.73 20.62
CA ALA A 235 -9.71 -17.06 21.36
C ALA A 235 -9.35 -17.68 22.71
N PHE A 236 -9.77 -17.02 23.78
CA PHE A 236 -9.69 -17.52 25.15
C PHE A 236 -10.98 -18.25 25.50
N HIS A 237 -10.85 -19.45 26.11
CA HIS A 237 -11.98 -20.29 26.50
C HIS A 237 -11.92 -20.59 27.99
N GLY A 238 -13.01 -20.34 28.65
CA GLY A 238 -13.20 -20.53 30.09
C GLY A 238 -14.49 -21.29 30.40
N GLU A 239 -15.25 -20.82 31.38
CA GLU A 239 -16.48 -21.45 31.82
C GLU A 239 -17.52 -20.42 32.23
N ALA A 240 -18.71 -20.51 31.63
CA ALA A 240 -19.85 -19.66 32.00
C ALA A 240 -20.34 -20.01 33.41
N GLY A 241 -20.73 -18.99 34.15
CA GLY A 241 -21.27 -19.16 35.50
C GLY A 241 -22.06 -17.94 35.96
N HIS A 242 -22.80 -18.07 37.03
CA HIS A 242 -23.56 -16.97 37.60
C HIS A 242 -22.61 -15.91 38.20
N SER A 243 -22.68 -14.69 37.75
CA SER A 243 -21.73 -13.63 38.11
C SER A 243 -21.76 -13.25 39.59
N GLY A 244 -22.88 -13.44 40.31
CA GLY A 244 -23.02 -13.13 41.74
C GLY A 244 -22.70 -14.28 42.67
N THR A 245 -22.93 -15.55 42.27
CA THR A 245 -22.79 -16.71 43.15
C THR A 245 -21.52 -17.53 42.90
N THR A 246 -20.87 -17.39 41.76
CA THR A 246 -19.59 -18.06 41.50
C THR A 246 -18.46 -17.30 42.20
N ASP A 247 -17.75 -18.03 43.08
CA ASP A 247 -16.60 -17.52 43.82
C ASP A 247 -15.55 -16.91 42.90
N MET A 248 -15.08 -15.71 43.23
CA MET A 248 -14.08 -14.97 42.42
C MET A 248 -12.80 -15.76 42.15
N TYR A 249 -12.39 -16.61 43.10
CA TYR A 249 -11.17 -17.42 42.99
C TYR A 249 -11.34 -18.68 42.12
N LYS A 250 -12.58 -19.08 41.83
CA LYS A 250 -12.88 -20.29 41.05
C LYS A 250 -13.26 -19.96 39.60
N ARG A 251 -13.36 -18.67 39.25
CA ARG A 251 -13.79 -18.26 37.93
C ARG A 251 -12.77 -18.57 36.85
N ARG A 252 -13.24 -19.15 35.77
CA ARG A 252 -12.51 -19.32 34.52
C ARG A 252 -13.04 -18.33 33.51
N ASP A 253 -12.83 -17.05 33.79
CA ASP A 253 -13.35 -15.91 33.06
C ASP A 253 -12.48 -15.62 31.84
N ALA A 254 -12.97 -15.95 30.64
CA ALA A 254 -12.26 -15.80 29.39
C ALA A 254 -11.93 -14.32 29.07
N LEU A 255 -12.86 -13.40 29.38
CA LEU A 255 -12.64 -11.98 29.14
C LEU A 255 -11.52 -11.41 30.02
N ARG A 256 -11.38 -11.90 31.24
CA ARG A 256 -10.30 -11.50 32.13
C ARG A 256 -8.92 -11.89 31.59
N GLY A 257 -8.81 -13.10 31.01
CA GLY A 257 -7.57 -13.55 30.34
C GLY A 257 -7.26 -12.73 29.11
N ALA A 258 -8.25 -12.45 28.27
CA ALA A 258 -8.13 -11.62 27.08
C ALA A 258 -7.71 -10.18 27.41
N ALA A 259 -8.32 -9.54 28.40
CA ALA A 259 -7.99 -8.19 28.85
C ALA A 259 -6.54 -8.11 29.36
N LEU A 260 -6.09 -9.08 30.17
CA LEU A 260 -4.70 -9.15 30.63
C LEU A 260 -3.73 -9.32 29.45
N PHE A 261 -4.08 -10.11 28.46
CA PHE A 261 -3.28 -10.30 27.26
C PHE A 261 -3.13 -8.99 26.48
N ILE A 262 -4.22 -8.24 26.23
CA ILE A 262 -4.17 -6.95 25.50
C ILE A 262 -3.18 -5.98 26.18
N VAL A 263 -3.28 -5.82 27.50
CA VAL A 263 -2.39 -4.91 28.26
C VAL A 263 -0.94 -5.37 28.18
N ARG A 264 -0.67 -6.66 28.47
CA ARG A 264 0.70 -7.19 28.45
C ARG A 264 1.31 -7.21 27.05
N ALA A 265 0.51 -7.45 26.02
CA ALA A 265 0.95 -7.42 24.63
C ALA A 265 1.37 -6.01 24.21
N HIS A 266 0.57 -4.99 24.55
CA HIS A 266 0.88 -3.61 24.28
C HIS A 266 2.20 -3.17 24.96
N ASP A 267 2.34 -3.47 26.26
CA ASP A 267 3.54 -3.13 27.03
C ASP A 267 4.77 -3.88 26.47
N LEU A 268 4.65 -5.16 26.15
CA LEU A 268 5.72 -5.95 25.57
C LEU A 268 6.24 -5.37 24.27
N VAL A 269 5.35 -4.95 23.36
CA VAL A 269 5.75 -4.38 22.06
C VAL A 269 6.42 -3.04 22.27
N ARG A 270 5.80 -2.14 23.06
CA ARG A 270 6.37 -0.81 23.36
C ARG A 270 7.78 -0.91 23.99
N ASP A 271 7.97 -1.83 24.93
CA ASP A 271 9.19 -1.87 25.75
C ASP A 271 10.33 -2.67 25.10
N ARG A 272 10.04 -3.60 24.17
CA ARG A 272 11.04 -4.52 23.62
C ARG A 272 11.24 -4.49 22.11
N PHE A 273 10.31 -3.92 21.36
CA PHE A 273 10.33 -3.99 19.89
C PHE A 273 10.31 -2.64 19.18
N GLY A 274 10.59 -1.55 19.92
CA GLY A 274 10.83 -0.21 19.35
C GLY A 274 9.76 0.24 18.34
N ASP A 275 10.09 0.10 17.05
CA ASP A 275 9.19 0.50 15.94
C ASP A 275 8.06 -0.53 15.67
N GLY A 276 7.92 -1.56 16.49
CA GLY A 276 6.85 -2.54 16.38
C GLY A 276 5.48 -1.96 16.72
N ILE A 277 4.46 -2.43 16.02
CA ILE A 277 3.06 -2.07 16.27
C ILE A 277 2.29 -3.31 16.72
N PHE A 278 1.47 -3.15 17.74
CA PHE A 278 0.44 -4.09 18.17
C PHE A 278 -0.91 -3.38 18.19
N ASN A 279 -1.92 -4.00 17.62
CA ASN A 279 -3.29 -3.52 17.68
C ASN A 279 -4.25 -4.69 17.97
N CYS A 280 -5.21 -4.45 18.85
CA CYS A 280 -6.37 -5.31 19.03
C CYS A 280 -7.60 -4.57 18.48
N GLY A 281 -8.03 -4.95 17.27
CA GLY A 281 -9.07 -4.24 16.54
C GLY A 281 -10.50 -4.66 16.89
N ASN A 282 -10.68 -5.87 17.45
CA ASN A 282 -12.00 -6.37 17.83
C ASN A 282 -11.92 -7.30 19.03
N VAL A 283 -12.99 -7.30 19.84
CA VAL A 283 -13.21 -8.21 20.98
C VAL A 283 -14.66 -8.69 20.95
N GLU A 284 -14.84 -9.99 20.71
CA GLU A 284 -16.15 -10.66 20.78
C GLU A 284 -16.21 -11.45 22.08
N VAL A 285 -17.32 -11.32 22.83
CA VAL A 285 -17.49 -11.95 24.14
C VAL A 285 -18.78 -12.75 24.19
N GLU A 286 -18.71 -13.99 24.60
CA GLU A 286 -19.87 -14.84 24.79
C GLU A 286 -19.98 -15.31 26.24
N PRO A 287 -21.23 -15.38 26.76
CA PRO A 287 -22.53 -15.05 26.14
C PRO A 287 -22.87 -13.55 26.12
N GLY A 288 -21.99 -12.65 26.53
CA GLY A 288 -22.18 -11.21 26.45
C GLY A 288 -23.30 -10.63 27.36
N ALA A 289 -23.57 -11.28 28.49
CA ALA A 289 -24.60 -10.88 29.43
C ALA A 289 -23.98 -10.41 30.76
N PHE A 290 -24.53 -9.32 31.34
CA PHE A 290 -23.96 -8.68 32.54
C PHE A 290 -23.96 -9.59 33.79
N ASN A 291 -24.80 -10.59 33.85
CA ASN A 291 -24.98 -11.51 34.97
C ASN A 291 -24.39 -12.92 34.74
N ILE A 292 -23.63 -13.11 33.67
CA ILE A 292 -22.96 -14.38 33.33
C ILE A 292 -21.46 -14.12 33.15
N ILE A 293 -20.64 -14.98 33.77
CA ILE A 293 -19.17 -14.96 33.55
C ILE A 293 -18.91 -15.38 32.11
N PRO A 294 -18.11 -14.61 31.33
CA PRO A 294 -17.76 -14.97 29.96
C PRO A 294 -17.07 -16.32 29.85
N SER A 295 -17.64 -17.22 29.04
CA SER A 295 -17.00 -18.49 28.68
C SER A 295 -15.99 -18.33 27.56
N ASP A 296 -16.23 -17.35 26.66
CA ASP A 296 -15.42 -17.16 25.47
C ASP A 296 -15.12 -15.67 25.25
N ALA A 297 -13.87 -15.37 24.89
CA ALA A 297 -13.45 -14.06 24.45
C ALA A 297 -12.51 -14.21 23.24
N CYS A 298 -12.93 -13.70 22.09
CA CYS A 298 -12.21 -13.80 20.85
C CYS A 298 -11.70 -12.42 20.39
N LEU A 299 -10.40 -12.34 20.19
CA LEU A 299 -9.69 -11.14 19.77
C LEU A 299 -9.29 -11.23 18.29
N THR A 300 -9.38 -10.13 17.56
CA THR A 300 -8.66 -9.95 16.30
C THR A 300 -7.49 -9.00 16.55
N ILE A 301 -6.28 -9.51 16.37
CA ILE A 301 -5.05 -8.73 16.59
C ILE A 301 -4.23 -8.58 15.32
N GLU A 302 -3.52 -7.49 15.25
CA GLU A 302 -2.56 -7.18 14.19
C GLU A 302 -1.22 -6.78 14.79
N ILE A 303 -0.14 -7.24 14.16
CA ILE A 303 1.23 -6.83 14.47
C ILE A 303 1.96 -6.37 13.21
N ARG A 304 2.80 -5.34 13.35
CA ARG A 304 3.61 -4.79 12.24
C ARG A 304 5.04 -4.55 12.67
N HIS A 305 5.98 -4.84 11.78
CA HIS A 305 7.40 -4.49 11.95
C HIS A 305 8.11 -4.46 10.59
N VAL A 306 9.08 -3.55 10.42
CA VAL A 306 9.87 -3.44 9.17
C VAL A 306 10.94 -4.51 9.07
N ASN A 307 11.51 -4.95 10.19
CA ASN A 307 12.54 -5.98 10.24
C ASN A 307 11.90 -7.37 10.41
N ALA A 308 12.18 -8.29 9.51
CA ALA A 308 11.58 -9.62 9.47
C ALA A 308 11.97 -10.49 10.69
N GLU A 309 13.21 -10.37 11.19
CA GLU A 309 13.68 -11.14 12.36
C GLU A 309 13.02 -10.64 13.63
N LEU A 310 12.92 -9.30 13.82
CA LEU A 310 12.20 -8.71 14.94
C LEU A 310 10.70 -8.99 14.87
N MET A 311 10.10 -9.01 13.67
CA MET A 311 8.71 -9.46 13.47
C MET A 311 8.51 -10.88 13.99
N GLN A 312 9.39 -11.80 13.65
CA GLN A 312 9.31 -13.19 14.10
C GLN A 312 9.51 -13.33 15.62
N ALA A 313 10.45 -12.56 16.18
CA ALA A 313 10.68 -12.54 17.61
C ALA A 313 9.49 -11.95 18.39
N MET A 314 8.91 -10.85 17.88
CA MET A 314 7.73 -10.20 18.43
C MET A 314 6.52 -11.12 18.41
N GLU A 315 6.25 -11.79 17.30
CA GLU A 315 5.20 -12.80 17.18
C GLU A 315 5.36 -13.89 18.23
N THR A 316 6.54 -14.50 18.29
CA THR A 316 6.83 -15.59 19.25
C THR A 316 6.59 -15.15 20.69
N ALA A 317 7.03 -13.95 21.04
CA ALA A 317 6.85 -13.40 22.38
C ALA A 317 5.37 -13.12 22.70
N LEU A 318 4.62 -12.54 21.77
CA LEU A 318 3.19 -12.25 21.92
C LEU A 318 2.35 -13.53 22.08
N LEU A 319 2.63 -14.54 21.26
CA LEU A 319 1.94 -15.84 21.37
C LEU A 319 2.26 -16.57 22.69
N SER A 320 3.47 -16.37 23.26
CA SER A 320 3.81 -16.85 24.60
C SER A 320 2.99 -16.13 25.68
N VAL A 321 2.92 -14.79 25.61
CA VAL A 321 2.12 -13.98 26.55
C VAL A 321 0.65 -14.40 26.53
N ALA A 322 0.07 -14.71 25.35
CA ALA A 322 -1.32 -15.19 25.27
C ALA A 322 -1.52 -16.50 26.05
N ARG A 323 -0.58 -17.46 25.88
CA ARG A 323 -0.62 -18.74 26.62
C ARG A 323 -0.42 -18.57 28.12
N GLU A 324 0.48 -17.68 28.55
CA GLU A 324 0.71 -17.36 29.96
C GLU A 324 -0.53 -16.71 30.59
N CYS A 325 -1.19 -15.78 29.88
CA CYS A 325 -2.43 -15.15 30.35
C CYS A 325 -3.56 -16.17 30.48
N ALA A 326 -3.68 -17.10 29.53
CA ALA A 326 -4.64 -18.20 29.64
C ALA A 326 -4.35 -19.09 30.88
N ALA A 327 -3.11 -19.51 31.05
CA ALA A 327 -2.72 -20.35 32.18
C ALA A 327 -2.98 -19.67 33.54
N SER A 328 -2.79 -18.35 33.65
CA SER A 328 -3.01 -17.57 34.86
C SER A 328 -4.44 -17.64 35.40
N TYR A 329 -5.41 -17.96 34.54
CA TYR A 329 -6.83 -18.08 34.91
C TYR A 329 -7.42 -19.43 34.59
N ALA A 330 -6.59 -20.48 34.45
CA ALA A 330 -7.00 -21.83 34.08
C ALA A 330 -7.86 -21.91 32.82
N LEU A 331 -7.56 -21.02 31.84
CA LEU A 331 -8.21 -20.96 30.52
C LEU A 331 -7.43 -21.81 29.51
N THR A 332 -8.08 -22.12 28.40
CA THR A 332 -7.38 -22.53 27.15
C THR A 332 -7.37 -21.39 26.16
N VAL A 333 -6.41 -21.39 25.24
CA VAL A 333 -6.31 -20.38 24.17
C VAL A 333 -6.07 -21.06 22.82
N ASP A 334 -6.89 -20.69 21.84
CA ASP A 334 -6.74 -21.07 20.44
C ASP A 334 -6.21 -19.86 19.66
N ILE A 335 -5.13 -20.05 18.90
CA ILE A 335 -4.46 -18.99 18.14
C ILE A 335 -4.42 -19.40 16.68
N ARG A 336 -5.09 -18.64 15.82
CA ARG A 336 -5.17 -18.92 14.39
C ARG A 336 -4.64 -17.75 13.58
N PRO A 337 -3.62 -17.97 12.73
CA PRO A 337 -3.19 -16.95 11.77
C PRO A 337 -4.31 -16.68 10.77
N GLN A 338 -4.47 -15.43 10.38
CA GLN A 338 -5.48 -14.98 9.43
C GLN A 338 -4.85 -14.50 8.10
N ALA A 339 -3.91 -13.57 8.19
CA ALA A 339 -3.22 -13.03 7.03
C ALA A 339 -1.76 -12.68 7.37
N GLN A 340 -0.93 -12.71 6.35
CA GLN A 340 0.47 -12.32 6.45
C GLN A 340 0.88 -11.56 5.19
N MET A 341 1.58 -10.43 5.38
CA MET A 341 2.28 -9.68 4.35
C MET A 341 3.73 -9.50 4.80
N PRO A 342 4.74 -9.90 4.03
CA PRO A 342 6.14 -9.71 4.41
C PRO A 342 6.52 -8.23 4.38
N ALA A 343 7.50 -7.83 5.19
CA ALA A 343 8.12 -6.52 5.08
C ALA A 343 8.89 -6.39 3.77
N ALA A 344 9.01 -5.17 3.26
CA ALA A 344 9.80 -4.87 2.08
C ALA A 344 10.86 -3.82 2.39
N THR A 345 12.06 -3.97 1.81
CA THR A 345 13.11 -2.97 1.87
C THR A 345 13.24 -2.34 0.49
N MET A 346 13.27 -1.01 0.43
CA MET A 346 13.46 -0.29 -0.82
C MET A 346 14.92 -0.39 -1.29
N ALA A 347 15.11 -0.37 -2.59
CA ALA A 347 16.42 -0.56 -3.19
C ALA A 347 17.36 0.63 -2.92
N ALA A 348 18.56 0.38 -2.41
CA ALA A 348 19.49 1.43 -2.01
C ALA A 348 19.81 2.41 -3.15
N GLY A 349 19.97 1.93 -4.40
CA GLY A 349 20.20 2.80 -5.55
C GLY A 349 18.99 3.69 -5.89
N VAL A 350 17.77 3.21 -5.65
CA VAL A 350 16.55 4.00 -5.86
C VAL A 350 16.37 5.05 -4.75
N ILE A 351 16.62 4.67 -3.49
CA ILE A 351 16.67 5.62 -2.36
C ILE A 351 17.65 6.76 -2.67
N GLN A 352 18.86 6.42 -3.09
CA GLN A 352 19.88 7.42 -3.43
C GLN A 352 19.44 8.32 -4.60
N ALA A 353 18.78 7.77 -5.62
CA ALA A 353 18.28 8.56 -6.75
C ALA A 353 17.23 9.57 -6.30
N ILE A 354 16.29 9.18 -5.42
CA ILE A 354 15.27 10.07 -4.85
C ILE A 354 15.94 11.17 -4.01
N GLU A 355 16.89 10.84 -3.14
CA GLU A 355 17.64 11.83 -2.34
C GLU A 355 18.40 12.82 -3.24
N GLN A 356 19.11 12.34 -4.27
CA GLN A 356 19.82 13.21 -5.21
C GLN A 356 18.88 14.12 -6.01
N SER A 357 17.69 13.64 -6.36
CA SER A 357 16.66 14.45 -7.02
C SER A 357 16.17 15.57 -6.10
N ALA A 358 15.84 15.25 -4.84
CA ALA A 358 15.42 16.23 -3.84
C ALA A 358 16.53 17.28 -3.58
N ASP A 359 17.80 16.85 -3.42
CA ASP A 359 18.94 17.74 -3.26
C ASP A 359 19.11 18.70 -4.45
N THR A 360 18.97 18.17 -5.68
CA THR A 360 19.08 18.96 -6.92
C THR A 360 18.00 20.04 -7.02
N LEU A 361 16.82 19.72 -6.48
CA LEU A 361 15.67 20.63 -6.43
C LEU A 361 15.75 21.61 -5.24
N GLY A 362 16.68 21.41 -4.30
CA GLY A 362 16.80 22.20 -3.09
C GLY A 362 15.69 21.91 -2.05
N LEU A 363 15.07 20.72 -2.15
CA LEU A 363 13.98 20.31 -1.27
C LEU A 363 14.52 19.61 -0.02
N SER A 364 13.92 19.93 1.13
CA SER A 364 14.19 19.20 2.37
C SER A 364 13.64 17.78 2.26
N HIS A 365 14.44 16.80 2.72
CA HIS A 365 14.00 15.40 2.70
C HIS A 365 14.50 14.63 3.93
N THR A 366 13.80 13.55 4.27
CA THR A 366 14.16 12.63 5.35
C THR A 366 13.81 11.20 5.01
N ARG A 367 14.57 10.25 5.58
CA ARG A 367 14.29 8.83 5.43
C ARG A 367 13.17 8.40 6.37
N LEU A 368 12.20 7.64 5.85
CA LEU A 368 11.04 7.16 6.59
C LEU A 368 10.80 5.66 6.36
N ILE A 369 10.09 5.05 7.30
CA ILE A 369 9.48 3.73 7.15
C ILE A 369 7.99 3.94 6.93
N SER A 370 7.41 3.26 5.92
CA SER A 370 5.96 3.20 5.78
C SER A 370 5.36 2.17 6.72
N TYR A 371 4.36 2.59 7.47
CA TYR A 371 3.52 1.72 8.31
C TYR A 371 2.22 1.30 7.61
N ALA A 372 1.91 1.90 6.46
CA ALA A 372 0.86 1.45 5.54
C ALA A 372 1.42 0.43 4.53
N GLY A 373 0.54 -0.42 3.99
CA GLY A 373 0.88 -1.27 2.85
C GLY A 373 0.79 -0.47 1.55
N HIS A 374 1.63 -0.79 0.58
CA HIS A 374 1.66 -0.13 -0.73
C HIS A 374 2.01 -1.15 -1.81
N SER A 375 1.68 -0.86 -3.04
CA SER A 375 2.03 -1.71 -4.18
C SER A 375 3.55 -1.93 -4.32
N ALA A 376 4.38 -0.94 -3.94
CA ALA A 376 5.83 -1.09 -3.85
C ALA A 376 6.27 -2.26 -2.96
N GLN A 377 5.50 -2.61 -1.92
CA GLN A 377 5.80 -3.73 -1.03
C GLN A 377 5.85 -5.07 -1.76
N VAL A 378 4.95 -5.25 -2.71
CA VAL A 378 4.85 -6.48 -3.51
C VAL A 378 5.79 -6.44 -4.70
N ILE A 379 5.83 -5.31 -5.42
CA ILE A 379 6.61 -5.14 -6.65
C ILE A 379 8.11 -5.17 -6.37
N SER A 380 8.56 -4.75 -5.18
CA SER A 380 9.97 -4.82 -4.77
C SER A 380 10.56 -6.25 -4.78
N ALA A 381 9.71 -7.28 -4.77
CA ALA A 381 10.16 -8.66 -4.89
C ALA A 381 10.66 -9.03 -6.30
N ILE A 382 10.30 -8.25 -7.32
CA ILE A 382 10.62 -8.56 -8.73
C ILE A 382 11.47 -7.48 -9.43
N THR A 383 11.55 -6.26 -8.88
CA THR A 383 12.37 -5.18 -9.47
C THR A 383 12.82 -4.20 -8.37
N PRO A 384 13.97 -3.50 -8.54
CA PRO A 384 14.36 -2.44 -7.63
C PRO A 384 13.26 -1.39 -7.50
N SER A 385 12.79 -1.14 -6.27
CA SER A 385 11.65 -0.25 -6.01
C SER A 385 12.00 0.84 -5.01
N GLY A 386 11.31 1.97 -5.08
CA GLY A 386 11.36 3.06 -4.13
C GLY A 386 10.07 3.84 -4.07
N MET A 387 9.88 4.56 -2.97
CA MET A 387 8.70 5.39 -2.75
C MET A 387 9.08 6.78 -2.26
N ILE A 388 8.26 7.73 -2.66
CA ILE A 388 8.34 9.14 -2.29
C ILE A 388 7.08 9.47 -1.51
N PHE A 389 7.23 10.00 -0.29
CA PHE A 389 6.10 10.55 0.47
C PHE A 389 6.06 12.06 0.40
N VAL A 390 4.84 12.60 0.36
CA VAL A 390 4.55 14.01 0.60
C VAL A 390 3.79 14.16 1.91
N PRO A 391 3.85 15.34 2.59
CA PRO A 391 3.22 15.56 3.86
C PRO A 391 1.71 15.32 3.85
N SER A 392 1.18 14.76 4.94
CA SER A 392 -0.26 14.66 5.23
C SER A 392 -0.58 15.58 6.40
N VAL A 393 -1.43 16.58 6.19
CA VAL A 393 -1.83 17.53 7.25
C VAL A 393 -2.54 16.79 8.37
N GLY A 394 -2.05 16.96 9.60
CA GLY A 394 -2.51 16.23 10.78
C GLY A 394 -2.25 14.71 10.73
N GLY A 395 -1.55 14.20 9.73
CA GLY A 395 -1.34 12.77 9.52
C GLY A 395 -2.61 11.99 9.18
N ILE A 396 -3.63 12.67 8.64
CA ILE A 396 -4.93 12.09 8.32
C ILE A 396 -4.84 11.35 6.99
N GLY A 397 -5.32 10.11 6.96
CA GLY A 397 -5.53 9.30 5.76
C GLY A 397 -6.83 8.50 5.87
N HIS A 398 -7.35 7.94 4.77
CA HIS A 398 -8.60 7.20 4.70
C HIS A 398 -9.81 7.97 5.27
N HIS A 399 -9.84 9.28 5.11
CA HIS A 399 -10.85 10.14 5.70
C HIS A 399 -11.14 11.34 4.80
N PRO A 400 -12.38 11.88 4.74
CA PRO A 400 -12.71 13.05 3.92
C PRO A 400 -11.87 14.30 4.19
N SER A 401 -11.33 14.42 5.42
CA SER A 401 -10.44 15.53 5.82
C SER A 401 -8.99 15.35 5.42
N GLU A 402 -8.65 14.29 4.69
CA GLU A 402 -7.30 14.10 4.15
C GLU A 402 -6.91 15.28 3.28
N PHE A 403 -5.74 15.84 3.56
CA PHE A 403 -5.25 17.01 2.84
C PHE A 403 -3.72 17.03 2.77
N THR A 404 -3.23 17.36 1.59
CA THR A 404 -1.83 17.67 1.31
C THR A 404 -1.79 19.01 0.58
N PRO A 405 -0.97 19.99 1.01
CA PRO A 405 -0.75 21.22 0.25
C PRO A 405 -0.34 20.91 -1.19
N TRP A 406 -0.89 21.65 -2.15
CA TRP A 406 -0.65 21.32 -3.55
C TRP A 406 0.82 21.52 -3.94
N GLU A 407 1.51 22.45 -3.30
CA GLU A 407 2.95 22.67 -3.47
C GLU A 407 3.75 21.41 -3.13
N ASP A 408 3.39 20.72 -2.06
CA ASP A 408 4.06 19.47 -1.65
C ASP A 408 3.83 18.35 -2.67
N VAL A 409 2.61 18.27 -3.25
CA VAL A 409 2.32 17.33 -4.34
C VAL A 409 3.19 17.61 -5.56
N VAL A 410 3.35 18.90 -5.93
CA VAL A 410 4.20 19.33 -7.04
C VAL A 410 5.67 19.03 -6.76
N ASP A 411 6.13 19.25 -5.53
CA ASP A 411 7.50 18.94 -5.11
C ASP A 411 7.75 17.42 -5.20
N GLY A 412 6.84 16.59 -4.69
CA GLY A 412 6.92 15.14 -4.84
C GLY A 412 6.94 14.68 -6.31
N ALA A 413 6.11 15.28 -7.17
CA ALA A 413 6.08 14.98 -8.59
C ALA A 413 7.36 15.43 -9.33
N ASN A 414 8.00 16.51 -8.91
CA ASN A 414 9.29 16.93 -9.44
C ASN A 414 10.45 16.04 -9.00
N VAL A 415 10.35 15.43 -7.82
CA VAL A 415 11.34 14.43 -7.35
C VAL A 415 11.18 13.11 -8.09
N LEU A 416 9.93 12.71 -8.39
CA LEU A 416 9.58 11.51 -9.16
C LEU A 416 10.16 11.56 -10.58
#